data_528012c70dd609a8955274cff288e438
#
_entry.id   528012c70dd609a8955274cff288e438
#
_cell.length_a   1.000
_cell.length_b   1.000
_cell.length_c   1.000
_cell.angle_alpha   90.00
_cell.angle_beta   90.00
_cell.angle_gamma   90.00
#
_symmetry.space_group_name_H-M   'P 1'
#
loop_
_entity.id
_entity.type
_entity.pdbx_description
1 polymer ?
#
loop_
_entity_poly.entity_id
_entity_poly.type
_entity_poly.pdbx_seq_one_letter_code
_entity_poly.pdbx_strand_id
1 'polypeptide(L)'
;TSTIARSIIKALGQKYIYLALALSALLLTAMGVFIDVAVITIAPIAIIMGNRLKLSKFKLLLAMIGGGKCGNILSPNPNTIIAAENFDAPLSSVMAAGVLPAIVGLLVTVFVIIPLMPKGELMEGEHQEEKDEQLPALWRSLIGPIVTILLLALRPIAGIVVDPMIALPVGGVVGIIATGHWKNMSACLSYGLDKMSGIAILLV
;
A
#
# COMPACT_ATOMS: atom_id res chain seq x y z
N THR A 1 6.84 -1.41 5.23
CA THR A 1 5.56 -0.67 4.99
C THR A 1 5.44 0.57 5.88
N SER A 2 5.57 0.44 7.20
CA SER A 2 5.48 1.57 8.16
C SER A 2 6.50 2.68 7.85
N THR A 3 7.73 2.33 7.48
CA THR A 3 8.79 3.30 7.12
C THR A 3 8.38 4.20 5.96
N ILE A 4 7.77 3.64 4.92
CA ILE A 4 7.32 4.38 3.73
C ILE A 4 6.25 5.39 4.13
N ALA A 5 5.23 4.94 4.87
CA ALA A 5 4.16 5.80 5.34
C ALA A 5 4.66 6.97 6.19
N ARG A 6 5.54 6.70 7.18
CA ARG A 6 6.16 7.75 8.02
C ARG A 6 6.96 8.75 7.20
N SER A 7 7.74 8.28 6.22
CA SER A 7 8.56 9.16 5.37
C SER A 7 7.71 10.11 4.53
N ILE A 8 6.60 9.64 3.97
CA ILE A 8 5.68 10.46 3.18
C ILE A 8 5.01 11.52 4.05
N ILE A 9 4.50 11.13 5.24
CA ILE A 9 3.84 12.05 6.17
C ILE A 9 4.83 13.13 6.64
N LYS A 10 6.08 12.74 6.92
CA LYS A 10 7.12 13.68 7.31
C LYS A 10 7.48 14.66 6.18
N ALA A 11 7.53 14.20 4.94
CA ALA A 11 7.87 15.01 3.78
C ALA A 11 6.78 16.02 3.42
N LEU A 12 5.50 15.62 3.47
CA LEU A 12 4.36 16.48 3.09
C LEU A 12 3.89 17.40 4.23
N GLY A 13 4.23 17.07 5.47
CA GLY A 13 3.86 17.83 6.65
C GLY A 13 2.38 17.74 7.03
N GLN A 14 2.02 18.40 8.14
CA GLN A 14 0.70 18.27 8.74
C GLN A 14 -0.44 18.88 7.89
N LYS A 15 -0.13 19.90 7.08
CA LYS A 15 -1.10 20.58 6.22
C LYS A 15 -1.75 19.65 5.18
N TYR A 16 -0.99 18.68 4.70
CA TYR A 16 -1.42 17.75 3.64
C TYR A 16 -1.62 16.33 4.15
N ILE A 17 -2.05 16.17 5.41
CA ILE A 17 -2.14 14.87 6.07
C ILE A 17 -3.04 13.88 5.32
N TYR A 18 -4.19 14.30 4.79
CA TYR A 18 -5.07 13.43 4.00
C TYR A 18 -4.39 12.94 2.72
N LEU A 19 -3.68 13.84 2.02
CA LEU A 19 -2.90 13.48 0.85
C LEU A 19 -1.76 12.52 1.22
N ALA A 20 -1.07 12.79 2.33
CA ALA A 20 0.02 11.95 2.81
C ALA A 20 -0.46 10.52 3.15
N LEU A 21 -1.60 10.40 3.82
CA LEU A 21 -2.21 9.09 4.13
C LEU A 21 -2.69 8.38 2.87
N ALA A 22 -3.33 9.10 1.94
CA ALA A 22 -3.78 8.54 0.68
C ALA A 22 -2.61 8.07 -0.19
N LEU A 23 -1.54 8.86 -0.31
CA LEU A 23 -0.32 8.47 -1.03
C LEU A 23 0.40 7.30 -0.36
N SER A 24 0.44 7.27 0.98
CA SER A 24 1.03 6.14 1.71
C SER A 24 0.26 4.84 1.41
N ALA A 25 -1.06 4.88 1.46
CA ALA A 25 -1.91 3.74 1.14
C ALA A 25 -1.77 3.33 -0.34
N LEU A 26 -1.78 4.30 -1.26
CA LEU A 26 -1.57 4.08 -2.69
C LEU A 26 -0.25 3.36 -2.94
N LEU A 27 0.86 3.86 -2.40
CA LEU A 27 2.18 3.26 -2.63
C LEU A 27 2.28 1.85 -2.05
N LEU A 28 1.74 1.62 -0.84
CA LEU A 28 1.73 0.28 -0.26
C LEU A 28 0.93 -0.69 -1.11
N THR A 29 -0.27 -0.31 -1.56
CA THR A 29 -1.11 -1.18 -2.38
C THR A 29 -0.58 -1.32 -3.81
N ALA A 30 0.03 -0.29 -4.39
CA ALA A 30 0.71 -0.38 -5.69
C ALA A 30 1.88 -1.36 -5.68
N MET A 31 2.52 -1.58 -4.52
CA MET A 31 3.54 -2.61 -4.33
C MET A 31 2.97 -4.04 -4.12
N GLY A 32 1.67 -4.22 -4.26
CA GLY A 32 1.01 -5.52 -4.08
C GLY A 32 0.51 -5.81 -2.66
N VAL A 33 0.61 -4.87 -1.73
CA VAL A 33 0.03 -5.03 -0.38
C VAL A 33 -1.49 -4.91 -0.47
N PHE A 34 -2.21 -5.83 0.16
CA PHE A 34 -3.67 -5.73 0.25
C PHE A 34 -4.09 -4.47 1.00
N ILE A 35 -5.19 -3.87 0.57
CA ILE A 35 -5.69 -2.61 1.13
C ILE A 35 -5.93 -2.69 2.63
N ASP A 36 -6.45 -3.81 3.13
CA ASP A 36 -6.71 -4.03 4.55
C ASP A 36 -5.42 -3.97 5.36
N VAL A 37 -4.37 -4.65 4.87
CA VAL A 37 -3.04 -4.65 5.49
C VAL A 37 -2.41 -3.26 5.39
N ALA A 38 -2.58 -2.56 4.28
CA ALA A 38 -2.08 -1.19 4.12
C ALA A 38 -2.77 -0.24 5.12
N VAL A 39 -4.10 -0.31 5.23
CA VAL A 39 -4.88 0.50 6.17
C VAL A 39 -4.47 0.21 7.62
N ILE A 40 -4.41 -1.07 8.03
CA ILE A 40 -3.98 -1.46 9.39
C ILE A 40 -2.56 -0.98 9.69
N THR A 41 -1.66 -1.02 8.70
CA THR A 41 -0.27 -0.55 8.84
C THR A 41 -0.17 0.96 9.05
N ILE A 42 -1.04 1.73 8.38
CA ILE A 42 -1.03 3.20 8.44
C ILE A 42 -1.90 3.72 9.59
N ALA A 43 -2.91 2.96 10.00
CA ALA A 43 -3.88 3.36 11.03
C ALA A 43 -3.26 3.92 12.32
N PRO A 44 -2.22 3.31 12.92
CA PRO A 44 -1.58 3.88 14.13
C PRO A 44 -1.09 5.31 13.91
N ILE A 45 -0.47 5.58 12.75
CA ILE A 45 0.05 6.92 12.41
C ILE A 45 -1.12 7.88 12.16
N ALA A 46 -2.17 7.41 11.46
CA ALA A 46 -3.36 8.19 11.20
C ALA A 46 -4.09 8.58 12.51
N ILE A 47 -4.15 7.66 13.49
CA ILE A 47 -4.73 7.89 14.81
C ILE A 47 -3.94 8.95 15.58
N ILE A 48 -2.61 8.80 15.67
CA ILE A 48 -1.74 9.78 16.36
C ILE A 48 -1.90 11.16 15.75
N MET A 49 -1.82 11.27 14.42
CA MET A 49 -1.96 12.54 13.72
C MET A 49 -3.39 13.09 13.80
N GLY A 50 -4.40 12.21 13.71
CA GLY A 50 -5.80 12.55 13.85
C GLY A 50 -6.12 13.16 15.21
N ASN A 51 -5.65 12.55 16.31
CA ASN A 51 -5.80 13.06 17.66
C ASN A 51 -5.08 14.41 17.84
N ARG A 52 -3.83 14.49 17.37
CA ARG A 52 -3.01 15.71 17.49
C ARG A 52 -3.61 16.92 16.75
N LEU A 53 -4.22 16.67 15.60
CA LEU A 53 -4.76 17.72 14.74
C LEU A 53 -6.30 17.83 14.83
N LYS A 54 -6.94 17.05 15.71
CA LYS A 54 -8.41 16.96 15.87
C LYS A 54 -9.12 16.75 14.54
N LEU A 55 -8.65 15.76 13.76
CA LEU A 55 -9.18 15.47 12.44
C LEU A 55 -10.39 14.54 12.52
N SER A 56 -11.20 14.55 11.48
CA SER A 56 -12.35 13.67 11.32
C SER A 56 -11.90 12.21 11.11
N LYS A 57 -12.39 11.28 11.96
CA LYS A 57 -12.16 9.83 11.84
C LYS A 57 -12.53 9.33 10.46
N PHE A 58 -13.71 9.73 9.98
CA PHE A 58 -14.22 9.33 8.68
C PHE A 58 -13.36 9.80 7.51
N LYS A 59 -12.90 11.06 7.54
CA LYS A 59 -12.04 11.60 6.49
C LYS A 59 -10.65 10.94 6.45
N LEU A 60 -10.10 10.58 7.61
CA LEU A 60 -8.84 9.84 7.69
C LEU A 60 -8.98 8.44 7.07
N LEU A 61 -10.05 7.73 7.43
CA LEU A 61 -10.34 6.41 6.86
C LEU A 61 -10.58 6.51 5.35
N LEU A 62 -11.34 7.49 4.89
CA LEU A 62 -11.62 7.73 3.48
C LEU A 62 -10.35 8.02 2.67
N ALA A 63 -9.42 8.78 3.24
CA ALA A 63 -8.12 9.03 2.62
C ALA A 63 -7.31 7.73 2.42
N MET A 64 -7.25 6.89 3.46
CA MET A 64 -6.53 5.61 3.39
C MET A 64 -7.18 4.64 2.42
N ILE A 65 -8.50 4.47 2.48
CA ILE A 65 -9.23 3.56 1.58
C ILE A 65 -9.17 4.05 0.13
N GLY A 66 -9.43 5.34 -0.11
CA GLY A 66 -9.40 5.91 -1.45
C GLY A 66 -8.03 5.81 -2.10
N GLY A 67 -6.97 6.18 -1.36
CA GLY A 67 -5.61 6.00 -1.84
C GLY A 67 -5.25 4.53 -2.08
N GLY A 68 -5.63 3.66 -1.16
CA GLY A 68 -5.40 2.22 -1.29
C GLY A 68 -6.10 1.60 -2.50
N LYS A 69 -7.34 2.00 -2.79
CA LYS A 69 -8.06 1.55 -4.00
C LYS A 69 -7.36 2.03 -5.28
N CYS A 70 -6.86 3.26 -5.30
CA CYS A 70 -6.11 3.77 -6.44
C CYS A 70 -4.82 2.96 -6.68
N GLY A 71 -4.10 2.59 -5.62
CA GLY A 71 -2.90 1.77 -5.76
C GLY A 71 -3.19 0.33 -6.19
N ASN A 72 -4.32 -0.24 -5.77
CA ASN A 72 -4.72 -1.58 -6.20
C ASN A 72 -4.85 -1.71 -7.73
N ILE A 73 -5.30 -0.66 -8.41
CA ILE A 73 -5.43 -0.66 -9.87
C ILE A 73 -4.06 -0.79 -10.56
N LEU A 74 -3.01 -0.33 -9.90
CA LEU A 74 -1.63 -0.33 -10.42
C LEU A 74 -0.85 -1.60 -10.07
N SER A 75 -1.35 -2.40 -9.13
CA SER A 75 -0.56 -3.45 -8.49
C SER A 75 -0.81 -4.82 -9.11
N PRO A 76 0.18 -5.72 -9.02
CA PRO A 76 0.02 -7.13 -9.36
C PRO A 76 -0.75 -7.87 -8.24
N ASN A 77 -1.97 -7.43 -7.96
CA ASN A 77 -2.86 -8.06 -6.98
C ASN A 77 -3.84 -9.03 -7.68
N PRO A 78 -4.56 -9.88 -6.93
CA PRO A 78 -5.50 -10.84 -7.51
C PRO A 78 -6.51 -10.22 -8.48
N ASN A 79 -7.00 -9.00 -8.22
CA ASN A 79 -7.98 -8.36 -9.10
C ASN A 79 -7.42 -8.04 -10.48
N THR A 80 -6.21 -7.48 -10.54
CA THR A 80 -5.53 -7.17 -11.81
C THR A 80 -5.05 -8.43 -12.52
N ILE A 81 -4.62 -9.46 -11.76
CA ILE A 81 -4.23 -10.76 -12.33
C ILE A 81 -5.44 -11.44 -12.98
N ILE A 82 -6.56 -11.57 -12.25
CA ILE A 82 -7.80 -12.15 -12.77
C ILE A 82 -8.32 -11.36 -13.99
N ALA A 83 -8.27 -10.04 -13.95
CA ALA A 83 -8.64 -9.22 -15.10
C ALA A 83 -7.75 -9.50 -16.30
N ALA A 84 -6.43 -9.56 -16.11
CA ALA A 84 -5.47 -9.87 -17.17
C ALA A 84 -5.73 -11.25 -17.79
N GLU A 85 -6.01 -12.27 -16.99
CA GLU A 85 -6.33 -13.63 -17.43
C GLU A 85 -7.65 -13.67 -18.20
N ASN A 86 -8.74 -13.07 -17.66
CA ASN A 86 -10.05 -13.13 -18.30
C ASN A 86 -10.12 -12.35 -19.62
N PHE A 87 -9.32 -11.30 -19.79
CA PHE A 87 -9.24 -10.51 -21.02
C PHE A 87 -8.09 -10.92 -21.94
N ASP A 88 -7.39 -12.01 -21.63
CA ASP A 88 -6.19 -12.48 -22.36
C ASP A 88 -5.18 -11.34 -22.62
N ALA A 89 -5.01 -10.47 -21.63
CA ALA A 89 -4.17 -9.30 -21.73
C ALA A 89 -2.90 -9.46 -20.85
N PRO A 90 -1.74 -8.92 -21.29
CA PRO A 90 -0.55 -8.90 -20.43
C PRO A 90 -0.82 -8.14 -19.14
N LEU A 91 -0.48 -8.73 -17.97
CA LEU A 91 -0.64 -8.08 -16.68
C LEU A 91 -0.01 -6.68 -16.63
N SER A 92 1.18 -6.52 -17.22
CA SER A 92 1.86 -5.23 -17.32
C SER A 92 1.05 -4.18 -18.10
N SER A 93 0.29 -4.58 -19.12
CA SER A 93 -0.58 -3.68 -19.88
C SER A 93 -1.80 -3.25 -19.04
N VAL A 94 -2.39 -4.18 -18.30
CA VAL A 94 -3.50 -3.89 -17.38
C VAL A 94 -3.05 -2.92 -16.28
N MET A 95 -1.89 -3.17 -15.66
CA MET A 95 -1.30 -2.27 -14.67
C MET A 95 -1.00 -0.88 -15.26
N ALA A 96 -0.41 -0.80 -16.45
CA ALA A 96 -0.09 0.46 -17.10
C ALA A 96 -1.36 1.26 -17.47
N ALA A 97 -2.41 0.59 -17.96
CA ALA A 97 -3.70 1.23 -18.21
C ALA A 97 -4.35 1.79 -16.94
N GLY A 98 -4.05 1.19 -15.77
CA GLY A 98 -4.51 1.63 -14.46
C GLY A 98 -3.89 2.95 -13.98
N VAL A 99 -2.77 3.41 -14.55
CA VAL A 99 -2.04 4.60 -14.07
C VAL A 99 -2.89 5.86 -14.10
N LEU A 100 -3.53 6.14 -15.23
CA LEU A 100 -4.36 7.33 -15.40
C LEU A 100 -5.58 7.32 -14.45
N PRO A 101 -6.40 6.24 -14.41
CA PRO A 101 -7.49 6.14 -13.44
C PRO A 101 -7.05 6.26 -11.97
N ALA A 102 -5.88 5.71 -11.61
CA ALA A 102 -5.36 5.81 -10.25
C ALA A 102 -5.00 7.24 -9.86
N ILE A 103 -4.35 7.99 -10.76
CA ILE A 103 -4.02 9.41 -10.54
C ILE A 103 -5.31 10.23 -10.40
N VAL A 104 -6.24 10.07 -11.34
CA VAL A 104 -7.52 10.80 -11.31
C VAL A 104 -8.30 10.44 -10.03
N GLY A 105 -8.39 9.16 -9.68
CA GLY A 105 -9.07 8.69 -8.47
C GLY A 105 -8.45 9.25 -7.20
N LEU A 106 -7.12 9.32 -7.11
CA LEU A 106 -6.42 9.95 -5.99
C LEU A 106 -6.76 11.43 -5.86
N LEU A 107 -6.67 12.18 -6.97
CA LEU A 107 -6.98 13.61 -6.99
C LEU A 107 -8.44 13.87 -6.61
N VAL A 108 -9.37 13.12 -7.18
CA VAL A 108 -10.80 13.19 -6.84
C VAL A 108 -11.02 12.85 -5.37
N THR A 109 -10.42 11.80 -4.85
CA THR A 109 -10.55 11.43 -3.43
C THR A 109 -10.10 12.56 -2.52
N VAL A 110 -8.89 13.09 -2.75
CA VAL A 110 -8.27 14.05 -1.83
C VAL A 110 -8.85 15.45 -1.96
N PHE A 111 -9.10 15.91 -3.20
CA PHE A 111 -9.46 17.30 -3.46
C PHE A 111 -10.97 17.53 -3.69
N VAL A 112 -11.73 16.48 -3.95
CA VAL A 112 -13.18 16.58 -4.17
C VAL A 112 -13.94 15.86 -3.05
N ILE A 113 -13.75 14.55 -2.88
CA ILE A 113 -14.57 13.75 -1.98
C ILE A 113 -14.32 14.15 -0.51
N ILE A 114 -13.06 14.14 -0.06
CA ILE A 114 -12.73 14.47 1.35
C ILE A 114 -13.22 15.85 1.77
N PRO A 115 -13.05 16.94 1.00
CA PRO A 115 -13.60 18.23 1.34
C PRO A 115 -15.13 18.27 1.39
N LEU A 116 -15.81 17.60 0.46
CA LEU A 116 -17.27 17.56 0.39
C LEU A 116 -17.92 16.75 1.52
N MET A 117 -17.20 15.78 2.10
CA MET A 117 -17.74 14.98 3.18
C MET A 117 -17.91 15.80 4.47
N PRO A 118 -18.98 15.56 5.25
CA PRO A 118 -19.16 16.19 6.54
C PRO A 118 -17.99 15.86 7.47
N LYS A 119 -17.73 16.76 8.42
CA LYS A 119 -16.61 16.55 9.37
C LYS A 119 -16.80 15.30 10.21
N GLY A 120 -18.02 14.94 10.51
CA GLY A 120 -18.33 13.76 11.33
C GLY A 120 -17.69 13.86 12.72
N GLU A 121 -17.46 12.70 13.30
CA GLU A 121 -16.83 12.56 14.63
C GLU A 121 -15.33 12.90 14.55
N LEU A 122 -14.89 13.81 15.40
CA LEU A 122 -13.48 14.18 15.49
C LEU A 122 -12.71 13.15 16.30
N MET A 123 -11.41 13.05 16.04
CA MET A 123 -10.52 12.24 16.87
C MET A 123 -10.35 12.94 18.22
N GLU A 124 -10.83 12.29 19.28
CA GLU A 124 -10.63 12.69 20.66
C GLU A 124 -9.97 11.52 21.39
N GLY A 125 -8.71 11.63 21.70
CA GLY A 125 -7.97 10.58 22.39
C GLY A 125 -6.74 11.14 23.11
N GLU A 126 -6.29 10.44 24.15
CA GLU A 126 -5.03 10.73 24.80
C GLU A 126 -3.88 10.68 23.79
N HIS A 127 -2.88 11.52 23.99
CA HIS A 127 -1.67 11.56 23.19
C HIS A 127 -0.98 10.18 23.29
N GLN A 128 -1.26 9.30 22.34
CA GLN A 128 -0.45 8.12 22.16
C GLN A 128 0.89 8.57 21.59
N GLU A 129 1.94 8.42 22.39
CA GLU A 129 3.30 8.63 21.90
C GLU A 129 3.58 7.62 20.79
N GLU A 130 4.17 8.09 19.71
CA GLU A 130 4.70 7.24 18.65
C GLU A 130 5.73 6.30 19.28
N LYS A 131 5.43 5.01 19.38
CA LYS A 131 6.44 4.04 19.77
C LYS A 131 7.59 4.15 18.79
N ASP A 132 8.76 4.42 19.36
CA ASP A 132 10.02 4.53 18.60
C ASP A 132 10.45 3.13 18.14
N GLU A 133 9.68 2.55 17.22
CA GLU A 133 10.07 1.31 16.56
C GLU A 133 11.25 1.62 15.64
N GLN A 134 12.35 0.90 15.84
CA GLN A 134 13.50 0.96 14.94
C GLN A 134 13.11 0.41 13.57
N LEU A 135 12.59 1.29 12.73
CA LEU A 135 12.20 0.95 11.38
C LEU A 135 13.43 0.87 10.46
N PRO A 136 13.48 -0.10 9.54
CA PRO A 136 14.55 -0.18 8.56
C PRO A 136 14.57 1.07 7.68
N ALA A 137 15.74 1.42 7.15
CA ALA A 137 15.89 2.56 6.25
C ALA A 137 14.95 2.45 5.04
N LEU A 138 14.43 3.59 4.56
CA LEU A 138 13.45 3.65 3.48
C LEU A 138 13.89 2.87 2.23
N TRP A 139 15.14 3.04 1.80
CA TRP A 139 15.68 2.37 0.63
C TRP A 139 15.68 0.84 0.77
N ARG A 140 15.96 0.30 1.97
CA ARG A 140 15.89 -1.15 2.24
C ARG A 140 14.47 -1.69 2.16
N SER A 141 13.50 -0.89 2.61
CA SER A 141 12.07 -1.25 2.55
C SER A 141 11.52 -1.27 1.12
N LEU A 142 12.16 -0.55 0.19
CA LEU A 142 11.76 -0.48 -1.21
C LEU A 142 12.36 -1.60 -2.08
N ILE A 143 13.43 -2.26 -1.66
CA ILE A 143 14.13 -3.27 -2.47
C ILE A 143 13.19 -4.40 -2.90
N GLY A 144 12.42 -4.99 -1.99
CA GLY A 144 11.50 -6.09 -2.31
C GLY A 144 10.48 -5.71 -3.38
N PRO A 145 9.68 -4.66 -3.18
CA PRO A 145 8.75 -4.15 -4.20
C PRO A 145 9.40 -3.82 -5.53
N ILE A 146 10.57 -3.16 -5.52
CA ILE A 146 11.30 -2.83 -6.75
C ILE A 146 11.69 -4.10 -7.51
N VAL A 147 12.21 -5.11 -6.82
CA VAL A 147 12.55 -6.40 -7.45
C VAL A 147 11.32 -7.05 -8.07
N THR A 148 10.18 -7.08 -7.39
CA THR A 148 8.93 -7.60 -7.93
C THR A 148 8.53 -6.87 -9.21
N ILE A 149 8.52 -5.53 -9.18
CA ILE A 149 8.14 -4.71 -10.33
C ILE A 149 9.11 -4.93 -11.50
N LEU A 150 10.40 -5.00 -11.24
CA LEU A 150 11.41 -5.25 -12.27
C LEU A 150 11.23 -6.63 -12.90
N LEU A 151 10.96 -7.68 -12.12
CA LEU A 151 10.69 -9.01 -12.66
C LEU A 151 9.46 -9.03 -13.57
N LEU A 152 8.37 -8.37 -13.19
CA LEU A 152 7.17 -8.26 -14.00
C LEU A 152 7.38 -7.37 -15.24
N ALA A 153 8.24 -6.37 -15.15
CA ALA A 153 8.59 -5.48 -16.26
C ALA A 153 9.53 -6.13 -17.28
N LEU A 154 10.11 -7.29 -17.02
CA LEU A 154 10.93 -8.01 -17.99
C LEU A 154 10.13 -8.40 -19.25
N ARG A 155 8.82 -8.64 -19.13
CA ARG A 155 7.99 -8.97 -20.28
C ARG A 155 7.95 -7.86 -21.33
N PRO A 156 7.60 -6.60 -21.01
CA PRO A 156 7.58 -5.52 -21.99
C PRO A 156 8.98 -5.06 -22.43
N ILE A 157 10.01 -5.27 -21.59
CA ILE A 157 11.38 -4.77 -21.86
C ILE A 157 12.19 -5.80 -22.65
N ALA A 158 12.15 -7.07 -22.26
CA ALA A 158 13.01 -8.12 -22.77
C ALA A 158 12.25 -9.32 -23.37
N GLY A 159 10.92 -9.28 -23.39
CA GLY A 159 10.09 -10.40 -23.85
C GLY A 159 10.09 -11.63 -22.92
N ILE A 160 10.72 -11.52 -21.74
CA ILE A 160 10.81 -12.61 -20.77
C ILE A 160 9.56 -12.60 -19.88
N VAL A 161 8.77 -13.66 -19.95
CA VAL A 161 7.55 -13.80 -19.14
C VAL A 161 7.92 -14.38 -17.78
N VAL A 162 7.81 -13.57 -16.74
CA VAL A 162 7.93 -14.03 -15.35
C VAL A 162 6.54 -14.11 -14.75
N ASP A 163 6.17 -15.29 -14.25
CA ASP A 163 4.89 -15.52 -13.61
C ASP A 163 4.78 -14.70 -12.31
N PRO A 164 3.67 -13.97 -12.06
CA PRO A 164 3.42 -13.28 -10.80
C PRO A 164 3.56 -14.18 -9.57
N MET A 165 3.21 -15.46 -9.68
CA MET A 165 3.38 -16.45 -8.60
C MET A 165 4.85 -16.71 -8.25
N ILE A 166 5.79 -16.35 -9.12
CA ILE A 166 7.23 -16.41 -8.89
C ILE A 166 7.74 -15.02 -8.48
N ALA A 167 7.36 -13.98 -9.21
CA ALA A 167 7.85 -12.62 -8.98
C ALA A 167 7.52 -12.08 -7.58
N LEU A 168 6.30 -12.32 -7.08
CA LEU A 168 5.86 -11.85 -5.77
C LEU A 168 6.60 -12.52 -4.60
N PRO A 169 6.72 -13.86 -4.51
CA PRO A 169 7.51 -14.51 -3.48
C PRO A 169 9.00 -14.14 -3.53
N VAL A 170 9.59 -14.06 -4.72
CA VAL A 170 11.01 -13.64 -4.88
C VAL A 170 11.21 -12.24 -4.34
N GLY A 171 10.37 -11.28 -4.71
CA GLY A 171 10.43 -9.93 -4.18
C GLY A 171 10.25 -9.88 -2.66
N GLY A 172 9.35 -10.70 -2.11
CA GLY A 172 9.13 -10.83 -0.67
C GLY A 172 10.38 -11.33 0.07
N VAL A 173 10.97 -12.42 -0.41
CA VAL A 173 12.21 -12.99 0.17
C VAL A 173 13.37 -12.01 0.10
N VAL A 174 13.59 -11.37 -1.05
CA VAL A 174 14.63 -10.35 -1.22
C VAL A 174 14.38 -9.16 -0.27
N GLY A 175 13.13 -8.74 -0.10
CA GLY A 175 12.76 -7.69 0.86
C GLY A 175 13.07 -8.06 2.31
N ILE A 176 12.80 -9.30 2.74
CA ILE A 176 13.13 -9.81 4.08
C ILE A 176 14.64 -9.79 4.31
N ILE A 177 15.42 -10.23 3.32
CA ILE A 177 16.90 -10.22 3.39
C ILE A 177 17.42 -8.78 3.46
N ALA A 178 16.97 -7.91 2.58
CA ALA A 178 17.41 -6.51 2.51
C ALA A 178 17.11 -5.70 3.78
N THR A 179 16.01 -6.02 4.46
CA THR A 179 15.64 -5.40 5.75
C THR A 179 16.36 -6.01 6.95
N GLY A 180 17.17 -7.05 6.75
CA GLY A 180 17.96 -7.70 7.82
C GLY A 180 17.17 -8.70 8.66
N HIS A 181 15.96 -9.06 8.27
CA HIS A 181 15.08 -10.00 9.00
C HIS A 181 15.20 -11.45 8.54
N TRP A 182 16.26 -11.80 7.83
CA TRP A 182 16.44 -13.14 7.26
C TRP A 182 16.43 -14.27 8.31
N LYS A 183 16.91 -13.99 9.53
CA LYS A 183 16.86 -14.96 10.65
C LYS A 183 15.42 -15.28 11.09
N ASN A 184 14.49 -14.37 10.85
CA ASN A 184 13.07 -14.51 11.21
C ASN A 184 12.20 -14.73 9.96
N MET A 185 12.77 -15.25 8.88
CA MET A 185 12.07 -15.42 7.59
C MET A 185 10.78 -16.25 7.74
N SER A 186 10.84 -17.35 8.48
CA SER A 186 9.67 -18.20 8.73
C SER A 186 8.54 -17.44 9.40
N ALA A 187 8.85 -16.63 10.44
CA ALA A 187 7.86 -15.81 11.12
C ALA A 187 7.26 -14.73 10.21
N CYS A 188 8.09 -14.10 9.37
CA CYS A 188 7.62 -13.10 8.39
C CYS A 188 6.70 -13.73 7.34
N LEU A 189 7.03 -14.91 6.84
CA LEU A 189 6.21 -15.63 5.87
C LEU A 189 4.91 -16.11 6.50
N SER A 190 4.95 -16.69 7.70
CA SER A 190 3.75 -17.12 8.42
C SER A 190 2.82 -15.95 8.70
N TYR A 191 3.36 -14.79 9.11
CA TYR A 191 2.57 -13.58 9.31
C TYR A 191 1.90 -13.12 8.00
N GLY A 192 2.62 -13.16 6.87
CA GLY A 192 2.06 -12.82 5.57
C GLY A 192 0.92 -13.76 5.16
N LEU A 193 1.12 -15.07 5.31
CA LEU A 193 0.11 -16.08 5.01
C LEU A 193 -1.12 -15.96 5.91
N ASP A 194 -0.94 -15.71 7.20
CA ASP A 194 -2.03 -15.50 8.15
C ASP A 194 -2.90 -14.29 7.74
N LYS A 195 -2.28 -13.18 7.35
CA LYS A 195 -2.99 -12.00 6.87
C LYS A 195 -3.72 -12.23 5.54
N MET A 196 -3.24 -13.14 4.71
CA MET A 196 -3.86 -13.49 3.43
C MET A 196 -4.97 -14.54 3.57
N SER A 197 -4.98 -15.34 4.63
CA SER A 197 -5.93 -16.45 4.81
C SER A 197 -7.39 -15.99 4.76
N GLY A 198 -7.72 -14.88 5.41
CA GLY A 198 -9.07 -14.32 5.39
C GLY A 198 -9.53 -13.87 4.01
N ILE A 199 -8.60 -13.40 3.18
CA ILE A 199 -8.88 -12.96 1.80
C ILE A 199 -9.00 -14.16 0.87
N ALA A 200 -8.15 -15.18 1.05
CA ALA A 200 -8.20 -16.41 0.28
C ALA A 200 -9.56 -17.13 0.44
N ILE A 201 -10.12 -17.15 1.66
CA ILE A 201 -11.46 -17.72 1.92
C ILE A 201 -12.58 -16.97 1.18
N LEU A 202 -12.43 -15.65 0.96
CA LEU A 202 -13.42 -14.84 0.24
C LEU A 202 -13.33 -15.00 -1.27
N LEU A 203 -12.24 -15.55 -1.80
CA LEU A 203 -12.00 -15.73 -3.24
C LEU A 203 -12.38 -17.14 -3.72
N VAL A 204 -12.65 -18.08 -2.83
CA VAL A 204 -13.13 -19.44 -3.10
C VAL A 204 -14.63 -19.53 -2.95
#